data_80dd59018b8523e8253e6956d005e6f4
#
_entry.id   80dd59018b8523e8253e6956d005e6f4
#
_cell.length_a   1.000
_cell.length_b   1.000
_cell.length_c   1.000
_cell.angle_alpha   90.00
_cell.angle_beta   90.00
_cell.angle_gamma   90.00
#
_symmetry.space_group_name_H-M   'P 1'
#
loop_
_entity.id
_entity.type
_entity.pdbx_description
1 polymer ?
#
loop_
_entity_poly.entity_id
_entity_poly.type
_entity_poly.pdbx_seq_one_letter_code
_entity_poly.pdbx_strand_id
1 'polypeptide(L)'
;VKIPVDRLLDPEFLKGRLGGPRGGGGDTTYFVVADSEGNVVSAIQSLYYHFGSLVTEPKYGITLNNRAADFSMSGVNEVAPRKRPLHTLSTMMVMRNGELELALGTSGAHYRPQQHVLMLTNIVDYGMNPVNAVNAPRFLWGIDGLIIEEGFEVTGLSVRHRLIKYPGSTGVASILANINGVKILYSDVRGDGAALGL
;
A
#
# COMPACT_ATOMS: atom_id res chain seq x y z
N VAL A 1 15.15 -18.05 3.16
CA VAL A 1 15.82 -17.30 2.07
C VAL A 1 16.50 -16.10 2.68
N LYS A 2 17.82 -15.93 2.52
CA LYS A 2 18.51 -14.68 2.88
C LYS A 2 18.13 -13.61 1.85
N ILE A 3 17.61 -12.49 2.34
CA ILE A 3 17.33 -11.33 1.50
C ILE A 3 18.67 -10.63 1.24
N PRO A 4 19.09 -10.43 -0.01
CA PRO A 4 20.36 -9.76 -0.34
C PRO A 4 20.18 -8.23 -0.23
N VAL A 5 20.10 -7.72 1.00
CA VAL A 5 19.80 -6.30 1.28
C VAL A 5 20.78 -5.38 0.58
N ASP A 6 22.08 -5.71 0.59
CA ASP A 6 23.11 -4.89 -0.07
C ASP A 6 22.92 -4.75 -1.59
N ARG A 7 22.24 -5.72 -2.22
CA ARG A 7 21.95 -5.70 -3.66
C ARG A 7 20.61 -5.06 -4.00
N LEU A 8 19.70 -4.93 -3.02
CA LEU A 8 18.38 -4.33 -3.27
C LEU A 8 18.46 -2.82 -3.59
N LEU A 9 19.57 -2.16 -3.24
CA LEU A 9 19.81 -0.76 -3.53
C LEU A 9 20.74 -0.56 -4.75
N ASP A 10 21.18 -1.64 -5.38
CA ASP A 10 22.01 -1.57 -6.58
C ASP A 10 21.13 -1.33 -7.83
N PRO A 11 21.29 -0.18 -8.54
CA PRO A 11 20.48 0.14 -9.71
C PRO A 11 20.61 -0.89 -10.83
N GLU A 12 21.79 -1.48 -11.07
CA GLU A 12 21.99 -2.47 -12.10
C GLU A 12 21.32 -3.80 -11.76
N PHE A 13 21.36 -4.20 -10.49
CA PHE A 13 20.63 -5.36 -10.01
C PHE A 13 19.11 -5.17 -10.15
N LEU A 14 18.60 -3.95 -9.95
CA LEU A 14 17.19 -3.63 -10.07
C LEU A 14 16.73 -3.56 -11.53
N LYS A 15 17.53 -2.98 -12.43
CA LYS A 15 17.19 -2.88 -13.87
C LYS A 15 16.83 -4.22 -14.51
N GLY A 16 17.55 -5.29 -14.19
CA GLY A 16 17.29 -6.63 -14.70
C GLY A 16 16.07 -7.33 -14.08
N ARG A 17 15.40 -6.71 -13.10
CA ARG A 17 14.29 -7.30 -12.33
C ARG A 17 13.00 -6.50 -12.35
N LEU A 18 12.93 -5.49 -13.18
CA LEU A 18 11.72 -4.74 -13.47
C LEU A 18 10.73 -5.64 -14.21
N GLY A 19 10.13 -6.58 -13.47
CA GLY A 19 8.94 -7.29 -13.91
C GLY A 19 7.72 -6.39 -13.70
N GLY A 20 6.79 -6.38 -14.67
CA GLY A 20 5.55 -5.65 -14.50
C GLY A 20 4.77 -6.10 -13.25
N PRO A 21 4.02 -5.20 -12.62
CA PRO A 21 3.22 -5.54 -11.46
C PRO A 21 2.16 -6.55 -11.83
N ARG A 22 1.92 -7.50 -10.93
CA ARG A 22 0.75 -8.38 -11.03
C ARG A 22 -0.46 -7.57 -10.59
N GLY A 23 -1.45 -7.40 -11.46
CA GLY A 23 -2.72 -6.78 -11.08
C GLY A 23 -3.44 -7.68 -10.08
N GLY A 24 -4.10 -7.09 -9.13
CA GLY A 24 -4.92 -7.81 -8.18
C GLY A 24 -5.92 -6.85 -7.53
N GLY A 25 -7.22 -7.13 -7.68
CA GLY A 25 -8.22 -6.61 -6.78
C GLY A 25 -8.11 -7.40 -5.48
N GLY A 26 -7.89 -6.73 -4.35
CA GLY A 26 -7.86 -7.36 -3.03
C GLY A 26 -8.60 -6.48 -2.05
N ASP A 27 -9.26 -7.12 -1.08
CA ASP A 27 -9.86 -6.43 0.04
C ASP A 27 -8.87 -6.36 1.18
N THR A 28 -8.58 -5.15 1.64
CA THR A 28 -7.57 -4.90 2.65
C THR A 28 -7.96 -3.69 3.47
N THR A 29 -7.93 -3.82 4.78
CA THR A 29 -8.14 -2.72 5.71
C THR A 29 -6.82 -2.35 6.38
N TYR A 30 -6.48 -1.08 6.31
CA TYR A 30 -5.41 -0.47 7.10
C TYR A 30 -6.03 0.44 8.16
N PHE A 31 -5.45 0.42 9.35
CA PHE A 31 -5.81 1.34 10.42
C PHE A 31 -4.58 1.77 11.21
N VAL A 32 -4.65 2.96 11.76
CA VAL A 32 -3.62 3.53 12.63
C VAL A 32 -4.28 4.09 13.89
N VAL A 33 -3.66 3.82 15.02
CA VAL A 33 -4.13 4.30 16.34
C VAL A 33 -2.94 4.90 17.07
N ALA A 34 -3.15 6.03 17.72
CA ALA A 34 -2.16 6.63 18.60
C ALA A 34 -2.80 7.02 19.93
N ASP A 35 -2.11 6.77 21.04
CA ASP A 35 -2.55 7.20 22.37
C ASP A 35 -1.91 8.54 22.79
N SER A 36 -2.26 8.98 23.99
CA SER A 36 -1.73 10.21 24.59
C SER A 36 -0.27 10.08 25.05
N GLU A 37 0.22 8.84 25.23
CA GLU A 37 1.61 8.55 25.65
C GLU A 37 2.57 8.53 24.46
N GLY A 38 2.04 8.61 23.20
CA GLY A 38 2.83 8.58 21.98
C GLY A 38 3.04 7.18 21.41
N ASN A 39 2.41 6.15 21.99
CA ASN A 39 2.40 4.83 21.37
C ASN A 39 1.58 4.86 20.08
N VAL A 40 2.06 4.19 19.05
CA VAL A 40 1.37 4.13 17.75
C VAL A 40 1.33 2.71 17.24
N VAL A 41 0.14 2.30 16.83
CA VAL A 41 -0.09 1.04 16.11
C VAL A 41 -0.43 1.36 14.66
N SER A 42 0.36 0.84 13.74
CA SER A 42 0.13 0.89 12.29
C SER A 42 -0.13 -0.53 11.82
N ALA A 43 -1.37 -0.86 11.54
CA ALA A 43 -1.80 -2.22 11.31
C ALA A 43 -2.57 -2.39 10.00
N ILE A 44 -2.41 -3.56 9.39
CA ILE A 44 -3.06 -3.92 8.15
C ILE A 44 -3.52 -5.37 8.20
N GLN A 45 -4.74 -5.63 7.75
CA GLN A 45 -5.31 -6.96 7.65
C GLN A 45 -5.96 -7.18 6.29
N SER A 46 -5.97 -8.42 5.83
CA SER A 46 -6.52 -8.77 4.52
C SER A 46 -6.76 -10.27 4.42
N LEU A 47 -7.84 -10.63 3.81
CA LEU A 47 -8.11 -12.00 3.38
C LEU A 47 -7.52 -12.30 1.98
N TYR A 48 -6.90 -11.31 1.33
CA TYR A 48 -6.37 -11.24 -0.03
C TYR A 48 -7.45 -10.91 -1.05
N TYR A 49 -8.25 -11.85 -1.56
CA TYR A 49 -9.44 -11.52 -2.33
C TYR A 49 -10.66 -11.32 -1.42
N HIS A 50 -11.71 -10.68 -1.95
CA HIS A 50 -12.97 -10.51 -1.24
C HIS A 50 -13.47 -11.85 -0.69
N PHE A 51 -13.81 -11.88 0.60
CA PHE A 51 -14.23 -13.07 1.34
C PHE A 51 -13.19 -14.20 1.42
N GLY A 52 -11.93 -13.96 1.02
CA GLY A 52 -10.82 -14.90 1.16
C GLY A 52 -11.06 -16.23 0.43
N SER A 53 -10.91 -17.34 1.12
CA SER A 53 -11.09 -18.68 0.60
C SER A 53 -12.56 -19.15 0.53
N LEU A 54 -13.50 -18.35 1.03
CA LEU A 54 -14.91 -18.73 1.24
C LEU A 54 -15.10 -19.88 2.26
N VAL A 55 -14.05 -20.23 2.98
CA VAL A 55 -14.07 -21.24 4.04
C VAL A 55 -14.01 -20.53 5.38
N THR A 56 -15.01 -20.78 6.23
CA THR A 56 -15.06 -20.25 7.58
C THR A 56 -14.91 -21.38 8.59
N GLU A 57 -13.99 -21.22 9.53
CA GLU A 57 -13.86 -22.12 10.67
C GLU A 57 -15.08 -21.94 11.59
N PRO A 58 -15.89 -23.01 11.84
CA PRO A 58 -17.21 -22.82 12.43
C PRO A 58 -17.22 -22.50 13.93
N LYS A 59 -16.17 -22.87 14.66
CA LYS A 59 -16.12 -22.68 16.13
C LYS A 59 -15.88 -21.21 16.50
N TYR A 60 -15.04 -20.50 15.75
CA TYR A 60 -14.66 -19.12 16.04
C TYR A 60 -15.16 -18.12 14.99
N GLY A 61 -15.80 -18.60 13.91
CA GLY A 61 -16.30 -17.75 12.85
C GLY A 61 -15.20 -17.09 12.00
N ILE A 62 -13.99 -17.66 11.97
CA ILE A 62 -12.85 -17.08 11.27
C ILE A 62 -12.84 -17.51 9.82
N THR A 63 -13.01 -16.57 8.91
CA THR A 63 -12.85 -16.81 7.46
C THR A 63 -11.37 -16.89 7.11
N LEU A 64 -10.99 -17.96 6.41
CA LEU A 64 -9.61 -18.20 6.02
C LEU A 64 -9.24 -17.35 4.79
N ASN A 65 -8.03 -16.79 4.81
CA ASN A 65 -7.52 -16.07 3.65
C ASN A 65 -7.22 -17.01 2.48
N ASN A 66 -7.17 -16.46 1.27
CA ASN A 66 -6.78 -17.22 0.06
C ASN A 66 -5.45 -16.76 -0.52
N ARG A 67 -4.53 -16.31 0.31
CA ARG A 67 -3.21 -15.79 -0.10
C ARG A 67 -2.33 -16.80 -0.82
N ALA A 68 -2.63 -18.08 -0.70
CA ALA A 68 -1.98 -19.13 -1.47
C ALA A 68 -2.12 -18.96 -3.00
N ALA A 69 -3.10 -18.18 -3.46
CA ALA A 69 -3.24 -17.81 -4.87
C ALA A 69 -2.03 -17.02 -5.43
N ASP A 70 -1.21 -16.44 -4.56
CA ASP A 70 0.03 -15.75 -4.95
C ASP A 70 1.23 -16.68 -5.18
N PHE A 71 1.14 -17.97 -4.88
CA PHE A 71 2.19 -18.90 -5.26
C PHE A 71 2.34 -18.98 -6.79
N SER A 72 3.56 -19.21 -7.24
CA SER A 72 3.87 -19.53 -8.63
C SER A 72 4.05 -21.04 -8.82
N MET A 73 3.96 -21.49 -10.05
CA MET A 73 4.19 -22.89 -10.41
C MET A 73 5.69 -23.22 -10.52
N SER A 74 6.55 -22.21 -10.47
CA SER A 74 8.01 -22.36 -10.57
C SER A 74 8.74 -21.15 -9.99
N GLY A 75 10.02 -21.31 -9.68
CA GLY A 75 10.91 -20.25 -9.22
C GLY A 75 10.84 -20.01 -7.71
N VAL A 76 11.32 -18.84 -7.27
CA VAL A 76 11.48 -18.54 -5.84
C VAL A 76 10.18 -18.50 -5.04
N ASN A 77 9.04 -18.27 -5.70
CA ASN A 77 7.72 -18.28 -5.08
C ASN A 77 6.90 -19.54 -5.42
N GLU A 78 7.55 -20.60 -5.88
CA GLU A 78 6.92 -21.89 -6.15
C GLU A 78 6.30 -22.48 -4.89
N VAL A 79 5.14 -23.14 -5.03
CA VAL A 79 4.47 -23.81 -3.92
C VAL A 79 5.34 -24.92 -3.34
N ALA A 80 5.47 -24.94 -2.03
CA ALA A 80 6.23 -25.99 -1.32
C ALA A 80 5.67 -26.19 0.10
N PRO A 81 5.86 -27.37 0.71
CA PRO A 81 5.44 -27.61 2.08
C PRO A 81 6.05 -26.60 3.06
N ARG A 82 5.25 -26.10 3.99
CA ARG A 82 5.61 -25.12 5.03
C ARG A 82 6.13 -23.79 4.50
N LYS A 83 5.94 -23.50 3.24
CA LYS A 83 6.34 -22.23 2.62
C LYS A 83 5.21 -21.21 2.69
N ARG A 84 5.56 -19.97 2.99
CA ARG A 84 4.64 -18.84 2.89
C ARG A 84 4.65 -18.31 1.47
N PRO A 85 3.46 -17.95 0.90
CA PRO A 85 3.39 -17.28 -0.40
C PRO A 85 3.96 -15.87 -0.33
N LEU A 86 4.08 -15.24 -1.49
CA LEU A 86 4.35 -13.80 -1.56
C LEU A 86 3.36 -13.03 -0.69
N HIS A 87 3.88 -12.11 0.11
CA HIS A 87 3.09 -11.31 1.04
C HIS A 87 3.04 -9.86 0.59
N THR A 88 1.84 -9.36 0.29
CA THR A 88 1.64 -8.00 -0.23
C THR A 88 1.28 -6.97 0.84
N LEU A 89 1.07 -7.38 2.09
CA LEU A 89 0.74 -6.46 3.17
C LEU A 89 1.98 -5.67 3.59
N SER A 90 1.86 -4.37 3.63
CA SER A 90 2.90 -3.45 4.10
C SER A 90 2.26 -2.23 4.75
N THR A 91 2.87 -1.78 5.83
CA THR A 91 2.60 -0.50 6.49
C THR A 91 3.88 0.32 6.46
N MET A 92 3.77 1.62 6.66
CA MET A 92 4.92 2.52 6.69
C MET A 92 4.84 3.39 7.94
N MET A 93 5.99 3.56 8.59
CA MET A 93 6.23 4.59 9.60
C MET A 93 7.47 5.38 9.23
N VAL A 94 7.39 6.68 9.33
CA VAL A 94 8.51 7.60 9.12
C VAL A 94 8.88 8.18 10.49
N MET A 95 10.15 8.01 10.85
CA MET A 95 10.68 8.45 12.12
C MET A 95 11.72 9.56 11.87
N ARG A 96 11.72 10.59 12.72
CA ARG A 96 12.77 11.59 12.75
C ARG A 96 13.26 11.74 14.19
N ASN A 97 14.57 11.59 14.39
CA ASN A 97 15.21 11.70 15.71
C ASN A 97 14.57 10.80 16.79
N GLY A 98 14.07 9.63 16.41
CA GLY A 98 13.42 8.70 17.33
C GLY A 98 11.93 8.94 17.56
N GLU A 99 11.36 10.01 17.02
CA GLU A 99 9.94 10.33 17.12
C GLU A 99 9.18 10.01 15.82
N LEU A 100 7.92 9.63 15.95
CA LEU A 100 7.07 9.38 14.79
C LEU A 100 6.66 10.70 14.14
N GLU A 101 6.96 10.84 12.85
CA GLU A 101 6.43 11.91 12.00
C GLU A 101 5.17 11.48 11.27
N LEU A 102 5.15 10.23 10.79
CA LEU A 102 4.11 9.76 9.90
C LEU A 102 3.91 8.25 10.05
N ALA A 103 2.66 7.82 10.10
CA ALA A 103 2.26 6.43 9.89
C ALA A 103 1.24 6.38 8.76
N LEU A 104 1.47 5.53 7.76
CA LEU A 104 0.69 5.45 6.54
C LEU A 104 0.53 4.00 6.11
N GLY A 105 -0.65 3.68 5.64
CA GLY A 105 -0.90 2.43 4.95
C GLY A 105 -2.04 2.55 3.97
N THR A 106 -2.12 1.59 3.06
CA THR A 106 -3.10 1.62 1.98
C THR A 106 -3.55 0.20 1.61
N SER A 107 -4.77 0.07 1.12
CA SER A 107 -5.19 -1.09 0.34
C SER A 107 -4.54 -1.05 -1.06
N GLY A 108 -4.58 -2.14 -1.82
CA GLY A 108 -4.11 -2.11 -3.22
C GLY A 108 -3.11 -3.19 -3.60
N ALA A 109 -3.03 -4.28 -2.83
CA ALA A 109 -2.22 -5.47 -3.14
C ALA A 109 -0.78 -5.13 -3.60
N HIS A 110 -0.41 -5.48 -4.82
CA HIS A 110 0.93 -5.24 -5.40
C HIS A 110 1.23 -3.76 -5.68
N TYR A 111 0.22 -2.89 -5.69
CA TYR A 111 0.42 -1.45 -5.93
C TYR A 111 0.90 -0.67 -4.70
N ARG A 112 0.83 -1.25 -3.49
CA ARG A 112 1.17 -0.56 -2.25
C ARG A 112 2.55 0.12 -2.25
N PRO A 113 3.64 -0.51 -2.71
CA PRO A 113 4.92 0.18 -2.73
C PRO A 113 4.90 1.47 -3.56
N GLN A 114 4.21 1.46 -4.71
CA GLN A 114 4.07 2.64 -5.55
C GLN A 114 3.23 3.72 -4.87
N GLN A 115 2.13 3.33 -4.23
CA GLN A 115 1.26 4.26 -3.48
C GLN A 115 2.01 4.90 -2.30
N HIS A 116 2.78 4.10 -1.54
CA HIS A 116 3.58 4.60 -0.43
C HIS A 116 4.63 5.60 -0.90
N VAL A 117 5.38 5.27 -1.96
CA VAL A 117 6.38 6.17 -2.55
C VAL A 117 5.73 7.46 -3.01
N LEU A 118 4.63 7.38 -3.75
CA LEU A 118 3.94 8.56 -4.29
C LEU A 118 3.49 9.51 -3.17
N MET A 119 2.82 8.99 -2.13
CA MET A 119 2.36 9.82 -1.02
C MET A 119 3.51 10.36 -0.18
N LEU A 120 4.55 9.55 0.07
CA LEU A 120 5.74 9.99 0.80
C LEU A 120 6.47 11.10 0.05
N THR A 121 6.69 10.95 -1.25
CA THR A 121 7.30 11.95 -2.12
C THR A 121 6.49 13.25 -2.12
N ASN A 122 5.16 13.15 -2.21
CA ASN A 122 4.29 14.33 -2.14
C ASN A 122 4.48 15.11 -0.81
N ILE A 123 4.65 14.41 0.30
CA ILE A 123 4.84 15.04 1.61
C ILE A 123 6.26 15.57 1.77
N VAL A 124 7.26 14.73 1.50
CA VAL A 124 8.67 15.02 1.86
C VAL A 124 9.34 15.91 0.82
N ASP A 125 9.17 15.60 -0.47
CA ASP A 125 9.90 16.28 -1.55
C ASP A 125 9.13 17.50 -2.06
N TYR A 126 7.80 17.40 -2.15
CA TYR A 126 6.94 18.49 -2.63
C TYR A 126 6.31 19.32 -1.52
N GLY A 127 6.51 18.98 -0.24
CA GLY A 127 6.02 19.74 0.90
C GLY A 127 4.49 19.78 1.01
N MET A 128 3.79 18.81 0.42
CA MET A 128 2.33 18.77 0.50
C MET A 128 1.87 18.49 1.93
N ASN A 129 0.79 19.13 2.34
CA ASN A 129 0.10 18.74 3.55
C ASN A 129 -0.32 17.26 3.46
N PRO A 130 -0.19 16.45 4.55
CA PRO A 130 -0.52 15.03 4.54
C PRO A 130 -1.92 14.69 4.02
N VAL A 131 -2.92 15.50 4.34
CA VAL A 131 -4.29 15.34 3.84
C VAL A 131 -4.35 15.51 2.32
N ASN A 132 -3.69 16.55 1.81
CA ASN A 132 -3.61 16.82 0.38
C ASN A 132 -2.82 15.74 -0.37
N ALA A 133 -1.75 15.22 0.25
CA ALA A 133 -0.95 14.15 -0.34
C ALA A 133 -1.72 12.85 -0.49
N VAL A 134 -2.60 12.52 0.48
CA VAL A 134 -3.49 11.35 0.38
C VAL A 134 -4.56 11.57 -0.68
N ASN A 135 -5.13 12.78 -0.77
CA ASN A 135 -6.17 13.10 -1.74
C ASN A 135 -5.66 13.39 -3.14
N ALA A 136 -4.39 13.68 -3.32
CA ALA A 136 -3.84 13.94 -4.65
C ALA A 136 -4.18 12.81 -5.63
N PRO A 137 -4.45 13.12 -6.89
CA PRO A 137 -4.58 12.12 -7.93
C PRO A 137 -3.39 11.17 -7.92
N ARG A 138 -3.61 9.90 -8.24
CA ARG A 138 -2.57 8.87 -8.23
C ARG A 138 -2.33 8.32 -9.61
N PHE A 139 -1.11 7.87 -9.84
CA PHE A 139 -0.76 7.04 -10.97
C PHE A 139 -0.08 5.78 -10.48
N LEU A 140 -0.32 4.67 -11.16
CA LEU A 140 0.21 3.36 -10.81
C LEU A 140 0.61 2.62 -12.07
N TRP A 141 1.77 1.97 -12.05
CA TRP A 141 2.17 1.06 -13.11
C TRP A 141 1.42 -0.26 -12.98
N GLY A 142 0.48 -0.50 -13.88
CA GLY A 142 -0.34 -1.71 -13.96
C GLY A 142 0.21 -2.74 -14.95
N ILE A 143 -0.47 -3.87 -15.08
CA ILE A 143 -0.08 -4.95 -16.01
C ILE A 143 -0.04 -4.44 -17.46
N ASP A 144 -1.03 -3.63 -17.84
CA ASP A 144 -1.23 -3.16 -19.21
C ASP A 144 -0.70 -1.75 -19.46
N GLY A 145 0.12 -1.22 -18.56
CA GLY A 145 0.67 0.13 -18.62
C GLY A 145 0.26 1.01 -17.45
N LEU A 146 0.44 2.31 -17.60
CA LEU A 146 0.20 3.29 -16.55
C LEU A 146 -1.30 3.54 -16.37
N ILE A 147 -1.77 3.46 -15.14
CA ILE A 147 -3.11 3.85 -14.71
C ILE A 147 -2.99 5.22 -14.07
N ILE A 148 -3.77 6.20 -14.52
CA ILE A 148 -3.66 7.59 -14.07
C ILE A 148 -5.05 8.08 -13.69
N GLU A 149 -5.22 8.62 -12.49
CA GLU A 149 -6.44 9.32 -12.10
C GLU A 149 -6.54 10.68 -12.78
N GLU A 150 -7.75 11.09 -13.12
CA GLU A 150 -8.03 12.45 -13.61
C GLU A 150 -7.47 13.49 -12.65
N GLY A 151 -6.93 14.59 -13.18
CA GLY A 151 -6.28 15.65 -12.42
C GLY A 151 -4.77 15.79 -12.71
N PHE A 152 -4.19 14.85 -13.47
CA PHE A 152 -2.86 15.03 -14.05
C PHE A 152 -2.96 15.58 -15.48
N GLU A 153 -2.10 16.52 -15.81
CA GLU A 153 -1.81 16.86 -17.21
C GLU A 153 -0.94 15.79 -17.82
N VAL A 154 -1.52 14.98 -18.70
CA VAL A 154 -0.82 13.89 -19.37
C VAL A 154 -0.39 14.34 -20.76
N THR A 155 0.76 15.00 -20.85
CA THR A 155 1.35 15.42 -22.12
C THR A 155 2.69 14.72 -22.32
N GLY A 156 2.95 14.28 -23.57
CA GLY A 156 4.26 13.71 -23.95
C GLY A 156 4.57 12.32 -23.41
N LEU A 157 3.62 11.61 -22.80
CA LEU A 157 3.83 10.23 -22.35
C LEU A 157 3.86 9.27 -23.56
N SER A 158 5.00 8.66 -23.80
CA SER A 158 5.17 7.63 -24.85
C SER A 158 4.76 6.22 -24.39
N VAL A 159 4.47 6.03 -23.10
CA VAL A 159 4.06 4.75 -22.55
C VAL A 159 2.56 4.53 -22.67
N ARG A 160 2.14 3.28 -22.84
CA ARG A 160 0.72 2.92 -22.83
C ARG A 160 0.11 3.33 -21.49
N HIS A 161 -0.97 4.10 -21.52
CA HIS A 161 -1.65 4.56 -20.33
C HIS A 161 -3.16 4.59 -20.51
N ARG A 162 -3.88 4.61 -19.38
CA ARG A 162 -5.32 4.85 -19.33
C ARG A 162 -5.66 5.82 -18.21
N LEU A 163 -6.57 6.72 -18.50
CA LEU A 163 -7.16 7.59 -17.49
C LEU A 163 -8.32 6.88 -16.80
N ILE A 164 -8.46 7.11 -15.51
CA ILE A 164 -9.60 6.69 -14.71
C ILE A 164 -10.15 7.90 -13.96
N LYS A 165 -11.45 7.88 -13.64
CA LYS A 165 -12.09 8.96 -12.88
C LYS A 165 -11.43 9.14 -11.52
N TYR A 166 -11.40 10.36 -11.03
CA TYR A 166 -11.05 10.69 -9.66
C TYR A 166 -12.33 10.89 -8.81
N PRO A 167 -12.41 10.34 -7.58
CA PRO A 167 -11.51 9.41 -6.95
C PRO A 167 -11.60 8.02 -7.60
N GLY A 168 -10.44 7.39 -7.86
CA GLY A 168 -10.36 6.12 -8.59
C GLY A 168 -10.11 4.90 -7.69
N SER A 169 -10.05 3.73 -8.32
CA SER A 169 -9.73 2.46 -7.65
C SER A 169 -8.23 2.25 -7.47
N THR A 170 -7.51 3.26 -6.99
CA THR A 170 -6.06 3.24 -6.79
C THR A 170 -5.64 2.90 -5.36
N GLY A 171 -6.54 2.30 -4.59
CA GLY A 171 -6.36 1.93 -3.19
C GLY A 171 -6.85 3.02 -2.23
N VAL A 172 -7.19 2.58 -1.03
CA VAL A 172 -7.69 3.44 0.05
C VAL A 172 -6.61 3.59 1.10
N ALA A 173 -6.22 4.82 1.41
CA ALA A 173 -5.18 5.12 2.38
C ALA A 173 -5.76 5.65 3.70
N SER A 174 -5.04 5.44 4.79
CA SER A 174 -5.23 6.21 6.01
C SER A 174 -3.86 6.66 6.53
N ILE A 175 -3.83 7.83 7.15
CA ILE A 175 -2.61 8.46 7.60
C ILE A 175 -2.78 9.04 9.00
N LEU A 176 -1.72 8.91 9.79
CA LEU A 176 -1.48 9.69 10.99
C LEU A 176 -0.19 10.48 10.76
N ALA A 177 -0.25 11.79 10.88
CA ALA A 177 0.93 12.65 10.85
C ALA A 177 1.06 13.39 12.19
N ASN A 178 2.29 13.49 12.70
CA ASN A 178 2.61 14.31 13.85
C ASN A 178 3.32 15.57 13.36
N ILE A 179 2.64 16.71 13.45
CA ILE A 179 3.17 18.00 13.02
C ILE A 179 3.24 18.91 14.24
N ASN A 180 4.46 19.18 14.69
CA ASN A 180 4.71 20.04 15.86
C ASN A 180 3.93 19.59 17.12
N GLY A 181 3.87 18.28 17.37
CA GLY A 181 3.15 17.69 18.50
C GLY A 181 1.64 17.52 18.29
N VAL A 182 1.09 18.02 17.18
CA VAL A 182 -0.33 17.83 16.84
C VAL A 182 -0.50 16.60 15.96
N LYS A 183 -1.34 15.67 16.41
CA LYS A 183 -1.68 14.46 15.64
C LYS A 183 -2.79 14.79 14.65
N ILE A 184 -2.50 14.63 13.37
CA ILE A 184 -3.45 14.76 12.27
C ILE A 184 -3.78 13.35 11.78
N LEU A 185 -5.05 12.99 11.79
CA LEU A 185 -5.55 11.73 11.24
C LEU A 185 -6.42 12.03 10.03
N TYR A 186 -6.27 11.20 9.01
CA TYR A 186 -7.08 11.34 7.81
C TYR A 186 -7.33 10.00 7.13
N SER A 187 -8.55 9.83 6.61
CA SER A 187 -8.95 8.69 5.78
C SER A 187 -9.27 9.17 4.37
N ASP A 188 -8.82 8.39 3.40
CA ASP A 188 -8.90 8.65 1.97
C ASP A 188 -10.35 8.76 1.46
N VAL A 189 -10.62 9.73 0.61
CA VAL A 189 -11.93 9.91 -0.06
C VAL A 189 -12.29 8.76 -1.01
N ARG A 190 -11.33 7.86 -1.31
CA ARG A 190 -11.54 6.67 -2.16
C ARG A 190 -12.22 5.52 -1.41
N GLY A 191 -12.49 5.68 -0.12
CA GLY A 191 -13.12 4.66 0.72
C GLY A 191 -13.99 5.22 1.83
N ASP A 192 -14.56 4.35 2.62
CA ASP A 192 -15.55 4.65 3.66
C ASP A 192 -14.92 4.83 5.06
N GLY A 193 -13.59 4.97 5.12
CA GLY A 193 -12.87 5.11 6.37
C GLY A 193 -13.20 6.41 7.10
N ALA A 194 -13.01 6.41 8.42
CA ALA A 194 -13.19 7.58 9.26
C ALA A 194 -11.95 7.84 10.10
N ALA A 195 -11.65 9.11 10.34
CA ALA A 195 -10.64 9.56 11.26
C ALA A 195 -11.33 10.16 12.51
N LEU A 196 -10.99 9.66 13.67
CA LEU A 196 -11.61 10.06 14.95
C LEU A 196 -10.53 10.44 15.96
N GLY A 197 -10.76 11.49 16.72
CA GLY A 197 -9.98 11.89 17.89
C GLY A 197 -10.86 11.97 19.14
N LEU A 198 -10.29 11.61 20.27
CA LEU A 198 -10.93 11.71 21.59
C LEU A 198 -10.25 12.80 22.41
#